data_28aba96c3e4e5ea117f6194cb54e5561
#
_entry.id   28aba96c3e4e5ea117f6194cb54e5561
#
_cell.length_a   1.000
_cell.length_b   1.000
_cell.length_c   1.000
_cell.angle_alpha   90.00
_cell.angle_beta   90.00
_cell.angle_gamma   90.00
#
_symmetry.space_group_name_H-M   'P 1'
#
loop_
_entity.id
_entity.type
_entity.pdbx_description
1 polymer ?
#
loop_
_entity_poly.entity_id
_entity_poly.type
_entity_poly.pdbx_seq_one_letter_code
_entity_poly.pdbx_strand_id
1 'polypeptide(L)'
;GIGDAYDNVFFGVYKNMLARDCHYTAIGNHDIIANNGTNFFDAFYQPTNNPQQTEHWYTFTWGNAKMICLDSNGDYSPGSDQHNFLLEELKCRDQEWVFVFFHHPPWTNAWDPTYYVPFQPWYQYDGEDDMRTDLVPYFEQYKVDFVLNGHSHCYQRGNMNGVEYVISGGAGSS
;
A
#
# COMPACT_ATOMS: atom_id res chain seq x y z
N GLY A 1 26.12 0.16 -3.67
CA GLY A 1 25.25 1.19 -3.10
C GLY A 1 23.81 0.71 -3.05
N ILE A 2 22.93 1.46 -2.41
CA ILE A 2 21.51 1.05 -2.24
C ILE A 2 20.76 1.08 -3.57
N GLY A 3 21.18 1.92 -4.53
CA GLY A 3 20.71 1.86 -5.92
C GLY A 3 20.84 0.48 -6.55
N ASP A 4 21.91 -0.23 -6.22
CA ASP A 4 22.17 -1.58 -6.71
C ASP A 4 21.11 -2.60 -6.25
N ALA A 5 20.41 -2.36 -5.13
CA ALA A 5 19.36 -3.24 -4.64
C ALA A 5 18.11 -3.15 -5.55
N TYR A 6 17.61 -1.94 -5.83
CA TYR A 6 16.47 -1.77 -6.75
C TYR A 6 16.82 -2.23 -8.16
N ASP A 7 18.05 -1.99 -8.62
CA ASP A 7 18.50 -2.47 -9.93
C ASP A 7 18.44 -4.01 -10.03
N ASN A 8 18.83 -4.71 -8.97
CA ASN A 8 18.85 -6.17 -8.98
C ASN A 8 17.49 -6.82 -8.72
N VAL A 9 16.69 -6.27 -7.79
CA VAL A 9 15.44 -6.94 -7.34
C VAL A 9 14.18 -6.40 -8.02
N PHE A 10 14.24 -5.21 -8.62
CA PHE A 10 13.09 -4.60 -9.28
C PHE A 10 13.37 -4.24 -10.74
N PHE A 11 14.23 -3.28 -11.03
CA PHE A 11 14.44 -2.79 -12.40
C PHE A 11 14.99 -3.87 -13.33
N GLY A 12 15.92 -4.69 -12.86
CA GLY A 12 16.47 -5.81 -13.64
C GLY A 12 15.45 -6.91 -13.91
N VAL A 13 14.66 -7.25 -12.90
CA VAL A 13 13.64 -8.31 -12.98
C VAL A 13 12.49 -7.91 -13.89
N TYR A 14 11.97 -6.68 -13.72
CA TYR A 14 10.79 -6.19 -14.44
C TYR A 14 11.11 -5.35 -15.66
N LYS A 15 12.35 -5.33 -16.13
CA LYS A 15 12.86 -4.47 -17.23
C LYS A 15 11.94 -4.40 -18.45
N ASN A 16 11.43 -5.54 -18.91
CA ASN A 16 10.60 -5.59 -20.11
C ASN A 16 9.20 -5.02 -19.89
N MET A 17 8.68 -5.11 -18.67
CA MET A 17 7.40 -4.56 -18.27
C MET A 17 7.55 -3.04 -18.07
N LEU A 18 8.56 -2.62 -17.31
CA LEU A 18 8.87 -1.22 -17.03
C LEU A 18 9.14 -0.38 -18.29
N ALA A 19 9.63 -1.02 -19.35
CA ALA A 19 9.86 -0.33 -20.64
C ALA A 19 8.57 -0.01 -21.42
N ARG A 20 7.42 -0.52 -21.00
CA ARG A 20 6.15 -0.41 -21.72
C ARG A 20 5.03 0.17 -20.88
N ASP A 21 5.06 -0.05 -19.60
CA ASP A 21 3.96 0.23 -18.70
C ASP A 21 4.35 1.25 -17.63
N CYS A 22 3.45 2.15 -17.29
CA CYS A 22 3.62 3.06 -16.14
C CYS A 22 3.54 2.27 -14.83
N HIS A 23 4.37 2.65 -13.87
CA HIS A 23 4.43 2.05 -12.55
C HIS A 23 4.07 3.06 -11.47
N TYR A 24 3.15 2.65 -10.61
CA TYR A 24 2.75 3.41 -9.44
C TYR A 24 3.02 2.54 -8.21
N THR A 25 3.83 3.02 -7.28
CA THR A 25 4.35 2.24 -6.16
C THR A 25 3.91 2.83 -4.83
N ALA A 26 3.60 1.98 -3.85
CA ALA A 26 3.43 2.36 -2.45
C ALA A 26 4.71 2.01 -1.68
N ILE A 27 5.19 2.94 -0.85
CA ILE A 27 6.39 2.74 -0.03
C ILE A 27 6.14 1.72 1.08
N GLY A 28 7.08 0.79 1.27
CA GLY A 28 7.02 -0.24 2.30
C GLY A 28 7.95 0.03 3.49
N ASN A 29 7.82 -0.79 4.53
CA ASN A 29 8.64 -0.67 5.73
C ASN A 29 10.13 -0.89 5.48
N HIS A 30 10.50 -1.76 4.55
CA HIS A 30 11.90 -1.97 4.18
C HIS A 30 12.51 -0.80 3.41
N ASP A 31 11.71 -0.04 2.68
CA ASP A 31 12.16 1.15 1.98
C ASP A 31 12.47 2.29 2.96
N ILE A 32 11.66 2.41 4.03
CA ILE A 32 11.83 3.44 5.08
C ILE A 32 13.06 3.19 5.95
N ILE A 33 13.40 1.94 6.27
CA ILE A 33 14.54 1.59 7.14
C ILE A 33 15.85 2.19 6.62
N ALA A 34 16.01 2.28 5.31
CA ALA A 34 17.20 2.86 4.69
C ALA A 34 16.99 4.35 4.37
N ASN A 35 17.66 5.24 5.10
CA ASN A 35 17.64 6.68 4.87
C ASN A 35 16.24 7.31 4.84
N ASN A 36 15.31 6.85 5.68
CA ASN A 36 13.94 7.37 5.74
C ASN A 36 13.25 7.39 4.36
N GLY A 37 13.44 6.36 3.56
CA GLY A 37 12.82 6.24 2.25
C GLY A 37 13.47 7.05 1.12
N THR A 38 14.53 7.81 1.38
CA THR A 38 15.18 8.65 0.35
C THR A 38 15.54 7.85 -0.90
N ASN A 39 16.05 6.63 -0.71
CA ASN A 39 16.43 5.78 -1.86
C ASN A 39 15.23 5.34 -2.70
N PHE A 40 14.06 5.17 -2.08
CA PHE A 40 12.82 4.86 -2.77
C PHE A 40 12.39 6.07 -3.62
N PHE A 41 12.34 7.25 -3.04
CA PHE A 41 11.95 8.47 -3.75
C PHE A 41 12.98 8.91 -4.81
N ASP A 42 14.25 8.54 -4.68
CA ASP A 42 15.27 8.74 -5.73
C ASP A 42 15.10 7.76 -6.90
N ALA A 43 14.53 6.57 -6.63
CA ALA A 43 14.35 5.52 -7.63
C ALA A 43 13.00 5.57 -8.35
N PHE A 44 11.95 6.03 -7.68
CA PHE A 44 10.58 6.07 -8.19
C PHE A 44 10.04 7.50 -8.17
N TYR A 45 9.41 7.91 -9.26
CA TYR A 45 8.78 9.22 -9.40
C TYR A 45 7.26 9.05 -9.40
N GLN A 46 6.62 9.47 -8.32
CA GLN A 46 5.19 9.36 -8.14
C GLN A 46 4.49 10.73 -8.23
N PRO A 47 3.17 10.78 -8.44
CA PRO A 47 2.44 12.04 -8.37
C PRO A 47 2.62 12.75 -7.02
N THR A 48 2.74 14.08 -7.06
CA THR A 48 2.83 14.96 -5.88
C THR A 48 1.57 15.82 -5.72
N ASN A 49 0.41 15.23 -6.01
CA ASN A 49 -0.87 15.93 -6.09
C ASN A 49 -1.65 15.96 -4.77
N ASN A 50 -0.99 15.70 -3.67
CA ASN A 50 -1.50 15.94 -2.32
C ASN A 50 -1.16 17.39 -1.85
N PRO A 51 -1.83 17.92 -0.81
CA PRO A 51 -1.57 19.27 -0.31
C PRO A 51 -0.12 19.54 0.13
N GLN A 52 0.60 18.51 0.57
CA GLN A 52 2.00 18.59 1.00
C GLN A 52 2.99 18.49 -0.16
N GLN A 53 2.51 18.19 -1.38
CA GLN A 53 3.32 18.02 -2.59
C GLN A 53 4.42 16.96 -2.42
N THR A 54 4.08 15.86 -1.76
CA THR A 54 4.99 14.72 -1.53
C THR A 54 4.59 13.51 -2.37
N GLU A 55 5.48 12.55 -2.54
CA GLU A 55 5.25 11.28 -3.23
C GLU A 55 4.79 10.16 -2.28
N HIS A 56 4.58 10.46 -0.98
CA HIS A 56 4.20 9.49 0.03
C HIS A 56 2.79 8.94 -0.17
N TRP A 57 1.84 9.82 -0.52
CA TRP A 57 0.48 9.46 -0.87
C TRP A 57 0.00 10.32 -2.04
N TYR A 58 -0.79 9.73 -2.92
CA TYR A 58 -1.22 10.39 -4.15
C TYR A 58 -2.43 9.70 -4.76
N THR A 59 -2.99 10.31 -5.79
CA THR A 59 -4.08 9.74 -6.57
C THR A 59 -3.81 9.85 -8.07
N PHE A 60 -4.42 8.95 -8.83
CA PHE A 60 -4.48 9.06 -10.28
C PHE A 60 -5.73 8.34 -10.82
N THR A 61 -6.06 8.63 -12.05
CA THR A 61 -7.21 8.02 -12.74
C THR A 61 -6.73 7.20 -13.92
N TRP A 62 -7.26 6.00 -14.07
CA TRP A 62 -7.04 5.15 -15.23
C TRP A 62 -8.38 4.69 -15.80
N GLY A 63 -8.79 5.28 -16.94
CA GLY A 63 -10.13 5.06 -17.51
C GLY A 63 -11.24 5.47 -16.55
N ASN A 64 -12.09 4.53 -16.17
CA ASN A 64 -13.15 4.72 -15.19
C ASN A 64 -12.79 4.28 -13.75
N ALA A 65 -11.50 4.08 -13.49
CA ALA A 65 -10.99 3.71 -12.16
C ALA A 65 -10.22 4.86 -11.52
N LYS A 66 -10.48 5.12 -10.24
CA LYS A 66 -9.69 5.99 -9.37
C LYS A 66 -8.76 5.13 -8.52
N MET A 67 -7.50 5.50 -8.52
CA MET A 67 -6.44 4.84 -7.76
C MET A 67 -5.95 5.80 -6.69
N ILE A 68 -5.95 5.38 -5.43
CA ILE A 68 -5.48 6.17 -4.28
C ILE A 68 -4.36 5.38 -3.61
N CYS A 69 -3.16 5.95 -3.62
CA CYS A 69 -2.01 5.43 -2.87
C CYS A 69 -1.93 6.06 -1.49
N LEU A 70 -1.66 5.26 -0.48
CA LEU A 70 -1.37 5.74 0.87
C LEU A 70 0.01 5.25 1.34
N ASP A 71 0.63 6.01 2.25
CA ASP A 71 1.82 5.60 2.97
C ASP A 71 1.43 5.03 4.34
N SER A 72 1.46 3.71 4.42
CA SER A 72 1.14 2.99 5.67
C SER A 72 2.26 3.03 6.72
N ASN A 73 3.38 3.69 6.44
CA ASN A 73 4.43 3.95 7.44
C ASN A 73 4.26 5.34 8.08
N GLY A 74 3.47 6.21 7.46
CA GLY A 74 3.22 7.58 7.92
C GLY A 74 2.02 7.68 8.86
N ASP A 75 1.68 8.92 9.24
CA ASP A 75 0.50 9.21 10.05
C ASP A 75 -0.75 9.23 9.16
N TYR A 76 -1.66 8.30 9.41
CA TYR A 76 -2.98 8.20 8.78
C TYR A 76 -4.12 8.29 9.79
N SER A 77 -3.82 8.69 11.03
CA SER A 77 -4.83 8.87 12.09
C SER A 77 -5.89 9.91 11.72
N PRO A 78 -7.09 9.83 12.28
CA PRO A 78 -8.16 10.78 12.00
C PRO A 78 -7.74 12.23 12.22
N GLY A 79 -7.83 13.03 11.14
CA GLY A 79 -7.42 14.44 11.12
C GLY A 79 -6.00 14.71 10.66
N SER A 80 -5.18 13.69 10.42
CA SER A 80 -3.88 13.86 9.76
C SER A 80 -4.04 14.33 8.32
N ASP A 81 -2.98 14.86 7.74
CA ASP A 81 -2.99 15.35 6.36
C ASP A 81 -3.35 14.24 5.37
N GLN A 82 -2.78 13.05 5.56
CA GLN A 82 -3.05 11.90 4.71
C GLN A 82 -4.49 11.40 4.86
N HIS A 83 -5.01 11.36 6.08
CA HIS A 83 -6.41 10.97 6.33
C HIS A 83 -7.38 11.97 5.68
N ASN A 84 -7.15 13.26 5.83
CA ASN A 84 -7.96 14.29 5.21
C ASN A 84 -7.93 14.20 3.68
N PHE A 85 -6.74 13.98 3.10
CA PHE A 85 -6.57 13.74 1.67
C PHE A 85 -7.41 12.54 1.20
N LEU A 86 -7.31 11.40 1.89
CA LEU A 86 -8.11 10.21 1.58
C LEU A 86 -9.61 10.52 1.56
N LEU A 87 -10.10 11.22 2.59
CA LEU A 87 -11.53 11.55 2.68
C LEU A 87 -11.99 12.47 1.54
N GLU A 88 -11.18 13.44 1.15
CA GLU A 88 -11.50 14.32 0.03
C GLU A 88 -11.53 13.53 -1.29
N GLU A 89 -10.56 12.66 -1.53
CA GLU A 89 -10.49 11.85 -2.73
C GLU A 89 -11.64 10.82 -2.82
N LEU A 90 -12.08 10.27 -1.71
CA LEU A 90 -13.23 9.37 -1.65
C LEU A 90 -14.57 10.10 -1.86
N LYS A 91 -14.71 11.34 -1.39
CA LYS A 91 -15.91 12.17 -1.57
C LYS A 91 -16.06 12.68 -3.01
N CYS A 92 -14.95 13.09 -3.62
CA CYS A 92 -14.92 13.75 -4.92
C CYS A 92 -14.54 12.75 -6.02
N ARG A 93 -15.39 11.74 -6.26
CA ARG A 93 -15.11 10.74 -7.31
C ARG A 93 -16.19 10.74 -8.38
N ASP A 94 -15.74 10.75 -9.63
CA ASP A 94 -16.59 10.56 -10.83
C ASP A 94 -16.40 9.16 -11.44
N GLN A 95 -15.44 8.39 -10.92
CA GLN A 95 -15.09 7.07 -11.43
C GLN A 95 -16.02 5.99 -10.86
N GLU A 96 -16.28 4.99 -11.69
CA GLU A 96 -17.09 3.83 -11.30
C GLU A 96 -16.37 2.96 -10.28
N TRP A 97 -15.05 2.76 -10.49
CA TRP A 97 -14.22 1.90 -9.65
C TRP A 97 -13.27 2.72 -8.78
N VAL A 98 -13.09 2.29 -7.53
CA VAL A 98 -12.14 2.89 -6.59
C VAL A 98 -11.23 1.81 -6.02
N PHE A 99 -9.94 2.01 -6.20
CA PHE A 99 -8.88 1.18 -5.65
C PHE A 99 -8.08 2.02 -4.66
N VAL A 100 -7.86 1.49 -3.46
CA VAL A 100 -6.89 2.04 -2.51
C VAL A 100 -5.76 1.05 -2.37
N PHE A 101 -4.51 1.50 -2.41
CA PHE A 101 -3.37 0.61 -2.27
C PHE A 101 -2.30 1.21 -1.36
N PHE A 102 -1.72 0.34 -0.53
CA PHE A 102 -0.68 0.67 0.44
C PHE A 102 0.00 -0.61 0.94
N HIS A 103 1.12 -0.48 1.66
CA HIS A 103 1.97 -1.62 1.96
C HIS A 103 1.39 -2.57 3.02
N HIS A 104 1.16 -2.08 4.27
CA HIS A 104 0.74 -2.94 5.38
C HIS A 104 -0.76 -3.26 5.30
N PRO A 105 -1.17 -4.53 5.36
CA PRO A 105 -2.59 -4.88 5.26
C PRO A 105 -3.35 -4.62 6.58
N PRO A 106 -4.64 -4.25 6.50
CA PRO A 106 -5.49 -4.19 7.70
C PRO A 106 -5.67 -5.55 8.37
N TRP A 107 -5.75 -6.63 7.60
CA TRP A 107 -5.84 -8.01 8.08
C TRP A 107 -4.92 -8.92 7.30
N THR A 108 -4.32 -9.87 8.00
CA THR A 108 -3.61 -11.00 7.41
C THR A 108 -3.67 -12.21 8.35
N ASN A 109 -3.62 -13.40 7.79
CA ASN A 109 -3.41 -14.63 8.55
C ASN A 109 -2.10 -15.35 8.16
N ALA A 110 -1.22 -14.65 7.45
CA ALA A 110 0.05 -15.21 7.00
C ALA A 110 0.97 -15.57 8.16
N TRP A 111 0.85 -14.82 9.25
CA TRP A 111 1.61 -15.03 10.49
C TRP A 111 0.65 -15.29 11.66
N ASP A 112 -0.31 -16.20 11.43
CA ASP A 112 -1.32 -16.60 12.41
C ASP A 112 -0.65 -16.93 13.76
N PRO A 113 -1.06 -16.27 14.86
CA PRO A 113 -0.51 -16.50 16.20
C PRO A 113 -0.73 -17.92 16.71
N THR A 114 -1.65 -18.69 16.10
CA THR A 114 -1.85 -20.11 16.39
C THR A 114 -0.84 -21.02 15.68
N TYR A 115 -0.15 -20.49 14.66
CA TYR A 115 0.89 -21.22 13.97
C TYR A 115 2.23 -21.05 14.72
N TYR A 116 2.69 -22.12 15.33
CA TYR A 116 3.98 -22.16 16.02
C TYR A 116 5.12 -21.93 15.02
N VAL A 117 5.74 -20.74 15.07
CA VAL A 117 7.01 -20.48 14.39
C VAL A 117 8.14 -20.86 15.34
N PRO A 118 8.90 -21.94 15.12
CA PRO A 118 9.83 -22.53 16.10
C PRO A 118 10.90 -21.56 16.60
N PHE A 119 11.22 -20.52 15.85
CA PHE A 119 12.30 -19.57 16.15
C PHE A 119 11.81 -18.15 16.49
N GLN A 120 10.52 -17.86 16.37
CA GLN A 120 9.94 -16.55 16.66
C GLN A 120 8.54 -16.68 17.28
N PRO A 121 8.41 -17.34 18.43
CA PRO A 121 7.10 -17.59 19.06
C PRO A 121 6.39 -16.32 19.56
N TRP A 122 7.07 -15.17 19.53
CA TRP A 122 6.55 -13.87 19.94
C TRP A 122 6.11 -12.99 18.76
N TYR A 123 6.34 -13.41 17.52
CA TYR A 123 5.93 -12.65 16.35
C TYR A 123 4.50 -13.03 15.99
N GLN A 124 3.59 -12.20 16.43
CA GLN A 124 2.17 -12.30 16.10
C GLN A 124 1.79 -11.04 15.34
N TYR A 125 1.38 -11.19 14.10
CA TYR A 125 0.93 -10.09 13.27
C TYR A 125 -0.28 -10.54 12.48
N ASP A 126 -1.43 -9.94 12.75
CA ASP A 126 -2.69 -10.22 12.08
C ASP A 126 -3.21 -9.03 11.25
N GLY A 127 -2.32 -8.07 11.00
CA GLY A 127 -2.55 -6.81 10.29
C GLY A 127 -2.49 -5.60 11.22
N GLU A 128 -2.86 -4.44 10.70
CA GLU A 128 -2.77 -3.17 11.41
C GLU A 128 -4.11 -2.81 12.07
N ASP A 129 -4.16 -2.85 13.40
CA ASP A 129 -5.36 -2.51 14.18
C ASP A 129 -5.82 -1.07 13.97
N ASP A 130 -4.86 -0.14 13.91
CA ASP A 130 -5.17 1.28 13.69
C ASP A 130 -5.82 1.51 12.33
N MET A 131 -5.41 0.78 11.29
CA MET A 131 -6.07 0.85 9.98
C MET A 131 -7.50 0.34 10.00
N ARG A 132 -7.75 -0.73 10.77
CA ARG A 132 -9.10 -1.26 10.96
C ARG A 132 -10.03 -0.23 11.59
N THR A 133 -9.47 0.60 12.46
CA THR A 133 -10.20 1.64 13.19
C THR A 133 -10.33 2.94 12.40
N ASP A 134 -9.24 3.36 11.77
CA ASP A 134 -9.10 4.72 11.25
C ASP A 134 -9.39 4.84 9.74
N LEU A 135 -9.19 3.76 8.96
CA LEU A 135 -9.35 3.78 7.51
C LEU A 135 -10.50 2.92 7.00
N VAL A 136 -10.63 1.69 7.50
CA VAL A 136 -11.62 0.71 7.02
C VAL A 136 -13.06 1.23 7.06
N PRO A 137 -13.53 1.93 8.12
CA PRO A 137 -14.88 2.46 8.14
C PRO A 137 -15.19 3.41 6.97
N TYR A 138 -14.19 4.14 6.50
CA TYR A 138 -14.33 5.04 5.36
C TYR A 138 -14.30 4.29 4.04
N PHE A 139 -13.50 3.22 3.92
CA PHE A 139 -13.54 2.37 2.73
C PHE A 139 -14.93 1.76 2.53
N GLU A 140 -15.55 1.29 3.59
CA GLU A 140 -16.92 0.78 3.58
C GLU A 140 -17.96 1.87 3.29
N GLN A 141 -17.88 3.01 3.99
CA GLN A 141 -18.80 4.13 3.85
C GLN A 141 -18.83 4.68 2.41
N TYR A 142 -17.65 4.83 1.81
CA TYR A 142 -17.48 5.36 0.46
C TYR A 142 -17.44 4.29 -0.62
N LYS A 143 -17.70 3.03 -0.27
CA LYS A 143 -17.76 1.89 -1.20
C LYS A 143 -16.51 1.79 -2.07
N VAL A 144 -15.37 1.69 -1.43
CA VAL A 144 -14.12 1.30 -2.11
C VAL A 144 -14.31 -0.11 -2.64
N ASP A 145 -13.95 -0.35 -3.89
CA ASP A 145 -14.12 -1.67 -4.50
C ASP A 145 -12.99 -2.62 -4.09
N PHE A 146 -11.74 -2.13 -4.09
CA PHE A 146 -10.57 -2.92 -3.77
C PHE A 146 -9.60 -2.18 -2.86
N VAL A 147 -9.08 -2.90 -1.87
CA VAL A 147 -7.90 -2.52 -1.08
C VAL A 147 -6.79 -3.51 -1.40
N LEU A 148 -5.66 -3.01 -1.92
CA LEU A 148 -4.54 -3.83 -2.37
C LEU A 148 -3.33 -3.60 -1.47
N ASN A 149 -2.75 -4.69 -0.96
CA ASN A 149 -1.64 -4.65 -0.02
C ASN A 149 -0.51 -5.60 -0.40
N GLY A 150 0.67 -5.35 0.17
CA GLY A 150 1.84 -6.19 0.15
C GLY A 150 2.18 -6.74 1.53
N HIS A 151 3.41 -6.54 1.97
CA HIS A 151 3.97 -6.84 3.29
C HIS A 151 3.97 -8.32 3.67
N SER A 152 2.82 -8.96 3.72
CA SER A 152 2.72 -10.41 3.94
C SER A 152 3.12 -11.16 2.66
N HIS A 153 4.17 -11.98 2.73
CA HIS A 153 4.76 -12.68 1.58
C HIS A 153 3.89 -13.84 1.10
N CYS A 154 2.62 -13.55 0.82
CA CYS A 154 1.62 -14.52 0.40
C CYS A 154 0.58 -13.89 -0.51
N TYR A 155 -0.33 -14.70 -1.02
CA TYR A 155 -1.56 -14.24 -1.63
C TYR A 155 -2.73 -14.54 -0.69
N GLN A 156 -3.48 -13.51 -0.37
CA GLN A 156 -4.73 -13.64 0.39
C GLN A 156 -5.80 -12.76 -0.25
N ARG A 157 -7.05 -13.18 -0.12
CA ARG A 157 -8.20 -12.40 -0.57
C ARG A 157 -9.36 -12.60 0.38
N GLY A 158 -10.07 -11.52 0.69
CA GLY A 158 -11.27 -11.54 1.51
C GLY A 158 -12.20 -10.40 1.18
N ASN A 159 -13.48 -10.54 1.51
CA ASN A 159 -14.46 -9.48 1.41
C ASN A 159 -14.94 -9.10 2.80
N MET A 160 -14.94 -7.79 3.10
CA MET A 160 -15.50 -7.25 4.32
C MET A 160 -16.45 -6.11 3.96
N ASN A 161 -17.73 -6.29 4.27
CA ASN A 161 -18.80 -5.30 4.07
C ASN A 161 -18.85 -4.70 2.65
N GLY A 162 -18.52 -5.51 1.64
CA GLY A 162 -18.57 -5.12 0.22
C GLY A 162 -17.24 -4.60 -0.34
N VAL A 163 -16.20 -4.45 0.49
CA VAL A 163 -14.85 -4.08 0.06
C VAL A 163 -14.01 -5.35 -0.12
N GLU A 164 -13.35 -5.49 -1.27
CA GLU A 164 -12.44 -6.60 -1.55
C GLU A 164 -11.02 -6.25 -1.08
N TYR A 165 -10.47 -7.04 -0.17
CA TYR A 165 -9.10 -6.92 0.32
C TYR A 165 -8.22 -7.97 -0.34
N VAL A 166 -7.13 -7.55 -0.95
CA VAL A 166 -6.19 -8.43 -1.63
C VAL A 166 -4.78 -8.16 -1.17
N ILE A 167 -4.12 -9.17 -0.64
CA ILE A 167 -2.69 -9.15 -0.36
C ILE A 167 -1.99 -9.89 -1.50
N SER A 168 -0.99 -9.28 -2.10
CA SER A 168 -0.14 -9.87 -3.14
C SER A 168 1.32 -9.54 -2.86
N GLY A 169 1.86 -10.10 -1.79
CA GLY A 169 3.20 -9.82 -1.29
C GLY A 169 4.30 -10.76 -1.78
N GLY A 170 4.02 -11.61 -2.78
CA GLY A 170 4.97 -12.61 -3.26
C GLY A 170 6.05 -12.08 -4.21
N ALA A 171 5.90 -10.88 -4.75
CA ALA A 171 6.89 -10.30 -5.67
C ALA A 171 8.11 -9.76 -4.90
N GLY A 172 9.31 -10.28 -5.21
CA GLY A 172 10.55 -9.84 -4.58
C GLY A 172 10.83 -10.43 -3.19
N SER A 173 9.97 -11.30 -2.67
CA SER A 173 10.25 -12.07 -1.46
C SER A 173 11.14 -13.27 -1.77
N SER A 174 12.14 -13.52 -0.95
CA SER A 174 12.99 -14.71 -0.99
C SER A 174 12.50 -15.79 -0.07
#